data_5dabe3c10ed8d0daf76216b06e0f17c9
#
_entry.id   5dabe3c10ed8d0daf76216b06e0f17c9
#
_cell.length_a   1.000
_cell.length_b   1.000
_cell.length_c   1.000
_cell.angle_alpha   90.00
_cell.angle_beta   90.00
_cell.angle_gamma   90.00
#
_symmetry.space_group_name_H-M   'P 1'
#
loop_
_entity.id
_entity.type
_entity.pdbx_description
1 polymer ?
#
loop_
_entity_poly.entity_id
_entity_poly.type
_entity_poly.pdbx_seq_one_letter_code
_entity_poly.pdbx_strand_id
1 'polypeptide(L)'
;TYKGQVGSITYGGAKTEFRYGTYGRLTSKIETVDNRSFQFSYVYNSKGQLETTTYPNSKSIKYEYVNGDLYKIIWQPSQTTVWQKNDENAKGQVLTTTLGNGVQGTYAYNTIGVPTSIKAAKGTASLLNIGYQNIDARGNIKNRNEQTTSQSENFTYDSMNRLTTGVEYGENGNILFKADAGTYQYEASHPHAISSLSPTSNDVLPKLDLSVTYNSVRLPVQLSEGNKVYTLTYNGENS
;
A
#
# COMPACT_ATOMS: atom_id res chain seq x y z
N THR A 1 9.54 -23.68 20.43
CA THR A 1 9.05 -22.29 20.60
C THR A 1 10.23 -21.44 21.02
N TYR A 2 10.55 -20.41 20.28
CA TYR A 2 11.60 -19.46 20.64
C TYR A 2 11.05 -18.48 21.68
N LYS A 3 11.76 -18.30 22.79
CA LYS A 3 11.37 -17.31 23.83
C LYS A 3 11.31 -15.90 23.20
N GLY A 4 10.22 -15.18 23.44
CA GLY A 4 10.02 -13.82 22.97
C GLY A 4 9.35 -13.69 21.58
N GLN A 5 9.00 -14.79 20.90
CA GLN A 5 8.26 -14.75 19.65
C GLN A 5 6.77 -15.03 19.87
N VAL A 6 5.93 -14.30 19.14
CA VAL A 6 4.46 -14.47 19.21
C VAL A 6 4.09 -15.81 18.57
N GLY A 7 3.51 -16.72 19.35
CA GLY A 7 3.04 -18.03 18.85
C GLY A 7 1.63 -17.95 18.27
N SER A 8 0.77 -17.13 18.83
CA SER A 8 -0.57 -16.88 18.30
C SER A 8 -1.17 -15.58 18.81
N ILE A 9 -2.10 -15.04 18.02
CA ILE A 9 -2.93 -13.89 18.35
C ILE A 9 -4.38 -14.33 18.14
N THR A 10 -5.26 -14.03 19.12
CA THR A 10 -6.69 -14.35 19.01
C THR A 10 -7.50 -13.10 19.30
N TYR A 11 -8.48 -12.82 18.45
CA TYR A 11 -9.37 -11.69 18.57
C TYR A 11 -10.72 -11.99 17.91
N GLY A 12 -11.85 -11.71 18.59
CA GLY A 12 -13.20 -11.79 18.01
C GLY A 12 -13.58 -13.13 17.39
N GLY A 13 -12.99 -14.26 17.86
CA GLY A 13 -13.21 -15.59 17.28
C GLY A 13 -12.27 -15.94 16.12
N ALA A 14 -11.50 -14.98 15.62
CA ALA A 14 -10.43 -15.22 14.67
C ALA A 14 -9.10 -15.51 15.37
N LYS A 15 -8.24 -16.30 14.75
CA LYS A 15 -6.92 -16.68 15.29
C LYS A 15 -5.87 -16.64 14.21
N THR A 16 -4.70 -16.09 14.53
CA THR A 16 -3.48 -16.20 13.73
C THR A 16 -2.43 -16.98 14.52
N GLU A 17 -1.89 -18.03 13.93
CA GLU A 17 -0.82 -18.86 14.52
C GLU A 17 0.47 -18.71 13.72
N PHE A 18 1.58 -18.58 14.45
CA PHE A 18 2.91 -18.44 13.87
C PHE A 18 3.78 -19.64 14.24
N ARG A 19 4.49 -20.18 13.26
CA ARG A 19 5.45 -21.27 13.46
C ARG A 19 6.82 -20.81 12.96
N TYR A 20 7.82 -21.07 13.77
CA TYR A 20 9.19 -20.64 13.52
C TYR A 20 10.10 -21.84 13.37
N GLY A 21 11.01 -21.77 12.43
CA GLY A 21 12.06 -22.74 12.20
C GLY A 21 13.38 -22.34 12.86
N THR A 22 14.47 -22.91 12.37
CA THR A 22 15.84 -22.61 12.79
C THR A 22 16.12 -21.12 12.67
N TYR A 23 16.87 -20.56 13.63
CA TYR A 23 17.19 -19.13 13.73
C TYR A 23 15.99 -18.19 13.95
N GLY A 24 14.85 -18.73 14.41
CA GLY A 24 13.67 -17.91 14.72
C GLY A 24 12.96 -17.31 13.49
N ARG A 25 13.19 -17.85 12.31
CA ARG A 25 12.52 -17.40 11.08
C ARG A 25 11.11 -17.97 10.99
N LEU A 26 10.15 -17.15 10.57
CA LEU A 26 8.77 -17.56 10.36
C LEU A 26 8.69 -18.57 9.21
N THR A 27 8.29 -19.80 9.49
CA THR A 27 8.15 -20.86 8.46
C THR A 27 6.71 -21.08 8.05
N SER A 28 5.75 -20.69 8.90
CA SER A 28 4.32 -20.78 8.57
C SER A 28 3.52 -19.77 9.37
N LYS A 29 2.52 -19.18 8.70
CA LYS A 29 1.43 -18.39 9.30
C LYS A 29 0.11 -19.06 8.94
N ILE A 30 -0.76 -19.30 9.92
CA ILE A 30 -2.08 -19.89 9.73
C ILE A 30 -3.11 -18.90 10.27
N GLU A 31 -3.94 -18.38 9.40
CA GLU A 31 -5.05 -17.50 9.75
C GLU A 31 -6.34 -18.30 9.76
N THR A 32 -7.09 -18.23 10.86
CA THR A 32 -8.42 -18.87 11.00
C THR A 32 -9.45 -17.80 11.21
N VAL A 33 -10.41 -17.70 10.29
CA VAL A 33 -11.54 -16.77 10.30
C VAL A 33 -12.78 -17.55 9.92
N ASP A 34 -13.88 -17.42 10.65
CA ASP A 34 -15.14 -18.12 10.42
C ASP A 34 -14.96 -19.65 10.24
N ASN A 35 -14.14 -20.27 11.09
CA ASN A 35 -13.76 -21.70 11.05
C ASN A 35 -13.06 -22.16 9.76
N ARG A 36 -12.58 -21.23 8.93
CA ARG A 36 -11.75 -21.52 7.76
C ARG A 36 -10.30 -21.17 8.05
N SER A 37 -9.39 -22.05 7.71
CA SER A 37 -7.96 -21.83 7.91
C SER A 37 -7.25 -21.58 6.59
N PHE A 38 -6.39 -20.56 6.59
CA PHE A 38 -5.58 -20.11 5.47
C PHE A 38 -4.11 -20.18 5.86
N GLN A 39 -3.39 -21.14 5.30
CA GLN A 39 -1.99 -21.34 5.63
C GLN A 39 -1.08 -20.72 4.58
N PHE A 40 -0.12 -19.92 5.05
CA PHE A 40 1.04 -19.44 4.31
C PHE A 40 2.28 -20.19 4.80
N SER A 41 3.18 -20.55 3.88
CA SER A 41 4.45 -21.19 4.22
C SER A 41 5.61 -20.43 3.59
N TYR A 42 6.75 -20.40 4.30
CA TYR A 42 7.91 -19.62 3.95
C TYR A 42 9.17 -20.49 3.98
N VAL A 43 9.94 -20.45 2.92
CA VAL A 43 11.23 -21.14 2.79
C VAL A 43 12.32 -20.10 2.62
N TYR A 44 13.46 -20.31 3.24
CA TYR A 44 14.60 -19.40 3.21
C TYR A 44 15.81 -20.09 2.58
N ASN A 45 16.59 -19.33 1.83
CA ASN A 45 17.84 -19.81 1.27
C ASN A 45 18.95 -19.93 2.34
N SER A 46 20.11 -20.45 1.97
CA SER A 46 21.25 -20.63 2.86
C SER A 46 21.78 -19.30 3.48
N LYS A 47 21.51 -18.17 2.83
CA LYS A 47 21.87 -16.83 3.32
C LYS A 47 20.78 -16.23 4.25
N GLY A 48 19.66 -16.93 4.42
CA GLY A 48 18.55 -16.50 5.26
C GLY A 48 17.57 -15.53 4.63
N GLN A 49 17.64 -15.34 3.33
CA GLN A 49 16.68 -14.55 2.57
C GLN A 49 15.47 -15.41 2.22
N LEU A 50 14.28 -14.83 2.20
CA LEU A 50 13.04 -15.50 1.81
C LEU A 50 13.15 -16.00 0.36
N GLU A 51 13.16 -17.30 0.16
CA GLU A 51 13.28 -17.91 -1.17
C GLU A 51 11.92 -18.24 -1.78
N THR A 52 10.99 -18.75 -0.97
CA THR A 52 9.66 -19.14 -1.48
C THR A 52 8.57 -18.76 -0.47
N THR A 53 7.47 -18.21 -0.99
CA THR A 53 6.20 -18.06 -0.27
C THR A 53 5.16 -18.94 -0.94
N THR A 54 4.53 -19.83 -0.18
CA THR A 54 3.39 -20.65 -0.62
C THR A 54 2.11 -20.11 0.00
N TYR A 55 1.12 -19.86 -0.84
CA TYR A 55 -0.18 -19.30 -0.47
C TYR A 55 -1.19 -20.40 -0.09
N PRO A 56 -2.31 -20.06 0.57
CA PRO A 56 -3.34 -21.05 0.98
C PRO A 56 -3.92 -21.89 -0.15
N ASN A 57 -3.90 -21.41 -1.38
CA ASN A 57 -4.33 -22.13 -2.58
C ASN A 57 -3.25 -23.05 -3.16
N SER A 58 -2.20 -23.35 -2.39
CA SER A 58 -1.04 -24.19 -2.77
C SER A 58 -0.19 -23.64 -3.92
N LYS A 59 -0.41 -22.40 -4.33
CA LYS A 59 0.43 -21.74 -5.33
C LYS A 59 1.55 -21.00 -4.65
N SER A 60 2.70 -20.87 -5.33
CA SER A 60 3.88 -20.23 -4.72
C SER A 60 4.59 -19.28 -5.65
N ILE A 61 5.30 -18.34 -5.04
CA ILE A 61 6.25 -17.44 -5.69
C ILE A 61 7.65 -17.76 -5.18
N LYS A 62 8.63 -17.72 -6.09
CA LYS A 62 10.05 -17.80 -5.77
C LYS A 62 10.70 -16.42 -5.92
N TYR A 63 11.58 -16.09 -5.00
CA TYR A 63 12.38 -14.88 -4.98
C TYR A 63 13.85 -15.24 -5.29
N GLU A 64 14.45 -14.55 -6.23
CA GLU A 64 15.86 -14.69 -6.58
C GLU A 64 16.62 -13.42 -6.26
N TYR A 65 17.83 -13.57 -5.75
CA TYR A 65 18.68 -12.49 -5.24
C TYR A 65 20.03 -12.47 -5.94
N VAL A 66 20.52 -11.28 -6.24
CA VAL A 66 21.87 -11.04 -6.74
C VAL A 66 22.56 -10.05 -5.80
N ASN A 67 23.75 -10.37 -5.35
CA ASN A 67 24.53 -9.56 -4.40
C ASN A 67 23.79 -9.16 -3.10
N GLY A 68 22.78 -9.92 -2.71
CA GLY A 68 21.96 -9.63 -1.53
C GLY A 68 20.63 -8.94 -1.83
N ASP A 69 20.47 -8.33 -2.99
CA ASP A 69 19.27 -7.61 -3.39
C ASP A 69 18.31 -8.47 -4.20
N LEU A 70 17.00 -8.23 -4.02
CA LEU A 70 15.98 -8.89 -4.81
C LEU A 70 16.15 -8.55 -6.29
N TYR A 71 16.35 -9.59 -7.09
CA TYR A 71 16.58 -9.49 -8.52
C TYR A 71 15.34 -9.89 -9.34
N LYS A 72 14.64 -10.97 -8.91
CA LYS A 72 13.58 -11.57 -9.71
C LYS A 72 12.51 -12.23 -8.84
N ILE A 73 11.27 -12.16 -9.30
CA ILE A 73 10.12 -12.87 -8.73
C ILE A 73 9.54 -13.80 -9.79
N ILE A 74 9.36 -15.07 -9.45
CA ILE A 74 8.91 -16.12 -10.36
C ILE A 74 7.62 -16.74 -9.81
N TRP A 75 6.61 -16.86 -10.65
CA TRP A 75 5.41 -17.65 -10.39
C TRP A 75 5.72 -19.12 -10.59
N GLN A 76 5.77 -19.87 -9.51
CA GLN A 76 6.25 -21.26 -9.50
C GLN A 76 5.43 -22.24 -10.36
N PRO A 77 4.08 -22.19 -10.39
CA PRO A 77 3.29 -23.15 -11.19
C PRO A 77 3.65 -23.17 -12.66
N SER A 78 4.03 -22.06 -13.27
CA SER A 78 4.40 -21.97 -14.68
C SER A 78 5.86 -21.57 -14.94
N GLN A 79 6.66 -21.37 -13.89
CA GLN A 79 8.04 -20.85 -13.98
C GLN A 79 8.12 -19.49 -14.72
N THR A 80 7.03 -18.73 -14.66
CA THR A 80 6.94 -17.44 -15.37
C THR A 80 7.50 -16.33 -14.50
N THR A 81 8.40 -15.52 -15.05
CA THR A 81 8.85 -14.29 -14.38
C THR A 81 7.69 -13.35 -14.21
N VAL A 82 7.41 -12.92 -12.98
CA VAL A 82 6.39 -11.92 -12.67
C VAL A 82 6.98 -10.53 -12.65
N TRP A 83 8.18 -10.40 -12.11
CA TRP A 83 8.91 -9.15 -12.01
C TRP A 83 10.42 -9.42 -12.04
N GLN A 84 11.16 -8.54 -12.68
CA GLN A 84 12.62 -8.57 -12.72
C GLN A 84 13.17 -7.15 -12.66
N LYS A 85 14.16 -6.93 -11.82
CA LYS A 85 15.02 -5.74 -11.83
C LYS A 85 16.07 -5.93 -12.91
N ASN A 86 16.17 -4.99 -13.85
CA ASN A 86 17.18 -5.07 -14.92
C ASN A 86 18.39 -4.19 -14.60
N ASP A 87 18.16 -3.04 -13.93
CA ASP A 87 19.22 -2.09 -13.62
C ASP A 87 18.92 -1.30 -12.35
N GLU A 88 19.97 -0.85 -11.67
CA GLU A 88 19.93 0.02 -10.48
C GLU A 88 21.11 0.99 -10.46
N ASN A 89 20.93 2.10 -9.77
CA ASN A 89 22.03 3.06 -9.57
C ASN A 89 22.91 2.66 -8.36
N ALA A 90 24.00 3.39 -8.15
CA ALA A 90 24.94 3.16 -7.05
C ALA A 90 24.33 3.30 -5.64
N LYS A 91 23.11 3.84 -5.50
CA LYS A 91 22.36 3.93 -4.25
C LYS A 91 21.39 2.76 -4.05
N GLY A 92 21.40 1.76 -4.95
CA GLY A 92 20.45 0.63 -4.93
C GLY A 92 19.03 0.99 -5.39
N GLN A 93 18.83 2.17 -6.00
CA GLN A 93 17.52 2.54 -6.52
C GLN A 93 17.33 1.93 -7.91
N VAL A 94 16.19 1.30 -8.11
CA VAL A 94 15.83 0.62 -9.36
C VAL A 94 15.72 1.63 -10.50
N LEU A 95 16.42 1.40 -11.60
CA LEU A 95 16.35 2.23 -12.82
C LEU A 95 15.43 1.59 -13.86
N THR A 96 15.49 0.27 -14.02
CA THR A 96 14.64 -0.42 -15.00
C THR A 96 14.13 -1.75 -14.48
N THR A 97 12.90 -2.08 -14.86
CA THR A 97 12.25 -3.35 -14.53
C THR A 97 11.55 -3.95 -15.74
N THR A 98 11.29 -5.25 -15.70
CA THR A 98 10.43 -5.96 -16.65
C THR A 98 9.38 -6.76 -15.89
N LEU A 99 8.10 -6.61 -16.27
CA LEU A 99 7.00 -7.41 -15.76
C LEU A 99 6.74 -8.63 -16.64
N GLY A 100 6.12 -9.67 -16.07
CA GLY A 100 5.83 -10.92 -16.79
C GLY A 100 4.90 -10.78 -18.00
N ASN A 101 4.13 -9.71 -18.08
CA ASN A 101 3.30 -9.36 -19.23
C ASN A 101 4.03 -8.55 -20.32
N GLY A 102 5.35 -8.36 -20.17
CA GLY A 102 6.21 -7.63 -21.11
C GLY A 102 6.21 -6.10 -20.93
N VAL A 103 5.58 -5.58 -19.89
CA VAL A 103 5.68 -4.15 -19.56
C VAL A 103 7.07 -3.86 -18.98
N GLN A 104 7.72 -2.82 -19.48
CA GLN A 104 8.98 -2.30 -18.97
C GLN A 104 8.74 -1.03 -18.17
N GLY A 105 9.28 -0.99 -16.95
CA GLY A 105 9.33 0.18 -16.08
C GLY A 105 10.68 0.88 -16.20
N THR A 106 10.67 2.21 -16.24
CA THR A 106 11.88 3.06 -16.22
C THR A 106 11.72 4.16 -15.18
N TYR A 107 12.72 4.34 -14.34
CA TYR A 107 12.70 5.26 -13.21
C TYR A 107 13.92 6.17 -13.26
N ALA A 108 13.75 7.46 -12.97
CA ALA A 108 14.83 8.40 -12.81
C ALA A 108 14.72 9.13 -11.48
N TYR A 109 15.86 9.51 -10.91
CA TYR A 109 15.96 10.14 -9.60
C TYR A 109 16.87 11.36 -9.67
N ASN A 110 16.62 12.33 -8.80
CA ASN A 110 17.54 13.45 -8.60
C ASN A 110 18.71 13.06 -7.66
N THR A 111 19.61 13.98 -7.41
CA THR A 111 20.82 13.76 -6.57
C THR A 111 20.50 13.41 -5.12
N ILE A 112 19.37 13.86 -4.57
CA ILE A 112 18.92 13.53 -3.21
C ILE A 112 18.08 12.23 -3.16
N GLY A 113 17.81 11.58 -4.33
CA GLY A 113 17.13 10.29 -4.40
C GLY A 113 15.62 10.37 -4.56
N VAL A 114 15.04 11.55 -4.79
CA VAL A 114 13.61 11.72 -5.07
C VAL A 114 13.33 11.37 -6.54
N PRO A 115 12.27 10.59 -6.86
CA PRO A 115 11.90 10.28 -8.23
C PRO A 115 11.63 11.54 -9.06
N THR A 116 12.21 11.62 -10.25
CA THR A 116 11.96 12.67 -11.24
C THR A 116 11.16 12.18 -12.44
N SER A 117 11.15 10.86 -12.68
CA SER A 117 10.35 10.26 -13.74
C SER A 117 10.00 8.82 -13.41
N ILE A 118 8.76 8.43 -13.73
CA ILE A 118 8.26 7.05 -13.69
C ILE A 118 7.58 6.78 -15.02
N LYS A 119 8.07 5.79 -15.76
CA LYS A 119 7.50 5.39 -17.06
C LYS A 119 7.19 3.91 -17.08
N ALA A 120 6.14 3.55 -17.80
CA ALA A 120 5.83 2.17 -18.13
C ALA A 120 5.44 2.08 -19.61
N ALA A 121 6.01 1.10 -20.33
CA ALA A 121 5.73 0.89 -21.74
C ALA A 121 5.67 -0.61 -22.07
N LYS A 122 4.92 -0.97 -23.10
CA LYS A 122 4.92 -2.30 -23.70
C LYS A 122 5.16 -2.19 -25.20
N GLY A 123 6.34 -2.63 -25.65
CA GLY A 123 6.78 -2.34 -27.02
C GLY A 123 6.85 -0.83 -27.25
N THR A 124 6.15 -0.34 -28.26
CA THR A 124 6.06 1.09 -28.59
C THR A 124 4.94 1.83 -27.85
N ALA A 125 4.05 1.11 -27.14
CA ALA A 125 2.93 1.70 -26.44
C ALA A 125 3.38 2.26 -25.07
N SER A 126 3.23 3.57 -24.87
CA SER A 126 3.39 4.22 -23.56
C SER A 126 2.11 3.99 -22.75
N LEU A 127 2.27 3.36 -21.57
CA LEU A 127 1.17 3.07 -20.65
C LEU A 127 1.11 4.08 -19.49
N LEU A 128 2.26 4.63 -19.13
CA LEU A 128 2.44 5.63 -18.07
C LEU A 128 3.68 6.46 -18.39
N ASN A 129 3.59 7.79 -18.24
CA ASN A 129 4.75 8.66 -18.38
C ASN A 129 4.63 9.87 -17.46
N ILE A 130 4.97 9.66 -16.19
CA ILE A 130 4.91 10.68 -15.15
C ILE A 130 6.28 11.35 -15.04
N GLY A 131 6.29 12.69 -15.09
CA GLY A 131 7.42 13.53 -14.76
C GLY A 131 7.14 14.36 -13.50
N TYR A 132 8.11 14.45 -12.60
CA TYR A 132 8.08 15.29 -11.41
C TYR A 132 9.12 16.41 -11.55
N GLN A 133 8.69 17.65 -11.36
CA GLN A 133 9.52 18.85 -11.56
C GLN A 133 9.45 19.78 -10.36
N ASN A 134 10.40 20.71 -10.30
CA ASN A 134 10.48 21.71 -9.25
C ASN A 134 10.42 21.09 -7.85
N ILE A 135 11.24 20.07 -7.63
CA ILE A 135 11.38 19.41 -6.32
C ILE A 135 12.22 20.31 -5.44
N ASP A 136 11.70 20.73 -4.28
CA ASP A 136 12.45 21.58 -3.37
C ASP A 136 13.50 20.80 -2.55
N ALA A 137 14.30 21.50 -1.74
CA ALA A 137 15.36 20.90 -0.93
C ALA A 137 14.85 19.92 0.15
N ARG A 138 13.56 19.98 0.50
CA ARG A 138 12.90 19.08 1.45
C ARG A 138 12.33 17.84 0.76
N GLY A 139 12.36 17.78 -0.58
CA GLY A 139 11.81 16.69 -1.38
C GLY A 139 10.35 16.91 -1.78
N ASN A 140 9.75 18.09 -1.51
CA ASN A 140 8.39 18.39 -1.93
C ASN A 140 8.31 18.56 -3.44
N ILE A 141 7.46 17.78 -4.10
CA ILE A 141 7.21 17.83 -5.54
C ILE A 141 6.23 18.97 -5.80
N LYS A 142 6.62 19.98 -6.60
CA LYS A 142 5.76 21.13 -6.93
C LYS A 142 5.00 20.98 -8.25
N ASN A 143 5.45 20.09 -9.13
CA ASN A 143 4.76 19.82 -10.38
C ASN A 143 4.77 18.33 -10.71
N ARG A 144 3.63 17.79 -11.17
CA ARG A 144 3.48 16.46 -11.73
C ARG A 144 2.83 16.56 -13.11
N ASN A 145 3.45 15.93 -14.10
CA ASN A 145 2.93 15.86 -15.46
C ASN A 145 2.76 14.39 -15.85
N GLU A 146 1.54 13.99 -16.21
CA GLU A 146 1.24 12.68 -16.81
C GLU A 146 1.02 12.88 -18.31
N GLN A 147 1.99 12.49 -19.11
CA GLN A 147 2.03 12.77 -20.54
C GLN A 147 1.09 11.87 -21.36
N THR A 148 0.75 10.67 -20.88
CA THR A 148 -0.17 9.76 -21.59
C THR A 148 -1.61 10.24 -21.54
N THR A 149 -1.98 10.96 -20.50
CA THR A 149 -3.32 11.54 -20.28
C THR A 149 -3.35 13.05 -20.46
N SER A 150 -2.18 13.67 -20.75
CA SER A 150 -2.01 15.13 -20.86
C SER A 150 -2.45 15.90 -19.61
N GLN A 151 -2.31 15.26 -18.43
CA GLN A 151 -2.65 15.90 -17.16
C GLN A 151 -1.43 16.59 -16.57
N SER A 152 -1.64 17.78 -16.00
CA SER A 152 -0.61 18.54 -15.30
C SER A 152 -1.17 19.08 -14.00
N GLU A 153 -0.41 18.93 -12.92
CA GLU A 153 -0.78 19.36 -11.57
C GLU A 153 0.34 20.18 -10.95
N ASN A 154 -0.06 21.20 -10.21
CA ASN A 154 0.85 22.04 -9.43
C ASN A 154 0.51 21.89 -7.95
N PHE A 155 1.53 21.79 -7.11
CA PHE A 155 1.39 21.57 -5.68
C PHE A 155 2.06 22.70 -4.90
N THR A 156 1.38 23.17 -3.87
CA THR A 156 1.88 24.14 -2.89
C THR A 156 1.86 23.51 -1.50
N TYR A 157 2.75 23.97 -0.64
CA TYR A 157 2.92 23.42 0.70
C TYR A 157 3.05 24.55 1.72
N ASP A 158 2.58 24.31 2.93
CA ASP A 158 2.78 25.24 4.05
C ASP A 158 4.16 25.03 4.72
N SER A 159 4.42 25.81 5.78
CA SER A 159 5.67 25.75 6.55
C SER A 159 5.90 24.39 7.25
N MET A 160 4.85 23.62 7.48
CA MET A 160 4.89 22.26 8.05
C MET A 160 4.96 21.16 7.00
N ASN A 161 5.18 21.51 5.72
CA ASN A 161 5.20 20.62 4.55
C ASN A 161 3.86 19.87 4.29
N ARG A 162 2.73 20.44 4.73
CA ARG A 162 1.41 19.90 4.37
C ARG A 162 0.99 20.47 3.01
N LEU A 163 0.38 19.64 2.18
CA LEU A 163 -0.14 20.03 0.87
C LEU A 163 -1.28 21.04 1.04
N THR A 164 -1.16 22.22 0.43
CA THR A 164 -2.18 23.30 0.47
C THR A 164 -2.90 23.50 -0.85
N THR A 165 -2.52 22.82 -1.91
CA THR A 165 -3.25 22.87 -3.19
C THR A 165 -4.63 22.26 -3.03
N GLY A 166 -5.66 23.11 -2.97
CA GLY A 166 -7.04 22.66 -2.80
C GLY A 166 -7.34 22.04 -1.42
N VAL A 167 -6.49 22.27 -0.41
CA VAL A 167 -6.68 21.74 0.95
C VAL A 167 -6.48 22.86 1.96
N GLU A 168 -7.41 22.98 2.92
CA GLU A 168 -7.32 23.88 4.05
C GLU A 168 -7.26 23.09 5.36
N TYR A 169 -6.42 23.56 6.29
CA TYR A 169 -6.19 22.92 7.58
C TYR A 169 -6.56 23.83 8.74
N GLY A 170 -7.13 23.23 9.78
CA GLY A 170 -7.29 23.88 11.09
C GLY A 170 -5.99 23.91 11.89
N GLU A 171 -5.99 24.69 12.98
CA GLU A 171 -4.84 24.80 13.90
C GLU A 171 -4.43 23.46 14.51
N ASN A 172 -5.39 22.57 14.74
CA ASN A 172 -5.17 21.20 15.25
C ASN A 172 -4.70 20.19 14.16
N GLY A 173 -4.48 20.64 12.91
CA GLY A 173 -4.04 19.83 11.79
C GLY A 173 -5.15 19.09 11.03
N ASN A 174 -6.41 19.21 11.46
CA ASN A 174 -7.54 18.63 10.74
C ASN A 174 -7.71 19.30 9.37
N ILE A 175 -8.13 18.53 8.36
CA ILE A 175 -8.55 19.09 7.08
C ILE A 175 -9.93 19.72 7.27
N LEU A 176 -10.05 21.03 7.06
CA LEU A 176 -11.32 21.74 7.11
C LEU A 176 -12.04 21.73 5.75
N PHE A 177 -11.26 21.78 4.68
CA PHE A 177 -11.80 21.78 3.32
C PHE A 177 -10.85 21.06 2.36
N LYS A 178 -11.42 20.37 1.39
CA LYS A 178 -10.71 19.77 0.25
C LYS A 178 -11.51 20.00 -1.03
N ALA A 179 -10.89 20.57 -2.05
CA ALA A 179 -11.56 21.03 -3.27
C ALA A 179 -12.31 19.94 -4.03
N ASP A 180 -11.80 18.70 -4.02
CA ASP A 180 -12.38 17.52 -4.68
C ASP A 180 -13.32 16.71 -3.77
N ALA A 181 -13.55 17.16 -2.53
CA ALA A 181 -14.42 16.46 -1.60
C ALA A 181 -15.46 17.39 -0.97
N GLY A 182 -15.02 18.43 -0.22
CA GLY A 182 -15.93 19.35 0.44
C GLY A 182 -15.42 19.85 1.79
N THR A 183 -16.34 20.33 2.61
CA THR A 183 -16.08 20.88 3.94
C THR A 183 -16.28 19.79 4.99
N TYR A 184 -15.27 19.59 5.83
CA TYR A 184 -15.23 18.57 6.89
C TYR A 184 -15.66 19.15 8.22
N GLN A 185 -16.45 18.39 9.00
CA GLN A 185 -16.84 18.74 10.36
C GLN A 185 -16.29 17.70 11.34
N TYR A 186 -15.99 18.13 12.55
CA TYR A 186 -15.43 17.32 13.62
C TYR A 186 -16.19 17.58 14.93
N GLU A 187 -16.29 16.56 15.78
CA GLU A 187 -16.93 16.68 17.09
C GLU A 187 -15.89 16.82 18.20
N ALA A 188 -16.24 17.55 19.26
CA ALA A 188 -15.34 17.75 20.39
C ALA A 188 -14.98 16.45 21.13
N SER A 189 -15.88 15.46 21.13
CA SER A 189 -15.66 14.14 21.74
C SER A 189 -14.64 13.29 20.98
N HIS A 190 -14.49 13.53 19.67
CA HIS A 190 -13.56 12.84 18.79
C HIS A 190 -12.90 13.87 17.84
N PRO A 191 -11.97 14.69 18.35
CA PRO A 191 -11.52 15.91 17.66
C PRO A 191 -10.81 15.67 16.34
N HIS A 192 -10.42 14.43 16.02
CA HIS A 192 -9.79 14.04 14.75
C HIS A 192 -10.64 13.06 13.93
N ALA A 193 -11.84 12.70 14.39
CA ALA A 193 -12.77 11.87 13.63
C ALA A 193 -13.78 12.79 12.90
N ILE A 194 -13.92 12.57 11.59
CA ILE A 194 -14.88 13.27 10.76
C ILE A 194 -16.29 12.91 11.24
N SER A 195 -17.09 13.91 11.63
CA SER A 195 -18.50 13.73 12.01
C SER A 195 -19.43 13.90 10.83
N SER A 196 -19.09 14.81 9.91
CA SER A 196 -19.85 14.99 8.67
C SER A 196 -18.98 15.60 7.57
N LEU A 197 -19.43 15.45 6.34
CA LEU A 197 -18.83 16.05 5.15
C LEU A 197 -19.93 16.71 4.31
N SER A 198 -19.76 18.00 4.01
CA SER A 198 -20.59 18.73 3.07
C SER A 198 -19.87 18.75 1.72
N PRO A 199 -20.30 17.96 0.72
CA PRO A 199 -19.58 17.82 -0.56
C PRO A 199 -19.65 19.10 -1.41
N THR A 200 -18.59 19.39 -2.18
CA THR A 200 -18.54 20.53 -3.12
C THR A 200 -19.45 20.32 -4.31
N SER A 201 -19.70 19.07 -4.72
CA SER A 201 -20.68 18.72 -5.75
C SER A 201 -21.37 17.39 -5.42
N ASN A 202 -22.56 17.21 -5.99
CA ASN A 202 -23.33 15.99 -5.80
C ASN A 202 -22.74 14.74 -6.51
N ASP A 203 -21.70 14.91 -7.31
CA ASP A 203 -21.12 13.85 -8.14
C ASP A 203 -19.86 13.23 -7.53
N VAL A 204 -19.32 13.84 -6.47
CA VAL A 204 -18.04 13.43 -5.86
C VAL A 204 -18.20 12.31 -4.82
N LEU A 205 -19.34 12.25 -4.15
CA LEU A 205 -19.61 11.25 -3.11
C LEU A 205 -20.96 10.57 -3.36
N PRO A 206 -21.09 9.28 -2.95
CA PRO A 206 -22.38 8.61 -2.95
C PRO A 206 -23.42 9.41 -2.16
N LYS A 207 -24.64 9.53 -2.70
CA LYS A 207 -25.77 10.24 -2.05
C LYS A 207 -26.46 9.43 -0.94
N LEU A 208 -25.96 8.24 -0.63
CA LEU A 208 -26.54 7.35 0.37
C LEU A 208 -25.89 7.62 1.73
N ASP A 209 -26.72 7.71 2.75
CA ASP A 209 -26.24 7.83 4.12
C ASP A 209 -25.42 6.60 4.47
N LEU A 210 -24.16 6.83 4.79
CA LEU A 210 -23.24 5.81 5.28
C LEU A 210 -23.18 5.88 6.80
N SER A 211 -23.53 4.77 7.46
CA SER A 211 -23.29 4.63 8.90
C SER A 211 -22.26 3.54 9.16
N VAL A 212 -21.41 3.77 10.16
CA VAL A 212 -20.33 2.85 10.52
C VAL A 212 -20.40 2.60 12.02
N THR A 213 -20.39 1.34 12.42
CA THR A 213 -20.24 0.97 13.83
C THR A 213 -18.86 0.38 14.08
N TYR A 214 -18.33 0.63 15.26
CA TYR A 214 -16.96 0.27 15.63
C TYR A 214 -16.95 -0.66 16.86
N ASN A 215 -15.92 -1.51 16.94
CA ASN A 215 -15.65 -2.28 18.15
C ASN A 215 -14.87 -1.46 19.20
N SER A 216 -14.56 -2.08 20.33
CA SER A 216 -13.84 -1.45 21.45
C SER A 216 -12.42 -1.00 21.10
N VAL A 217 -11.81 -1.55 20.04
CA VAL A 217 -10.48 -1.15 19.53
C VAL A 217 -10.57 -0.24 18.30
N ARG A 218 -11.75 0.34 18.05
CA ARG A 218 -12.03 1.32 16.99
C ARG A 218 -11.90 0.79 15.56
N LEU A 219 -12.05 -0.51 15.35
CA LEU A 219 -12.16 -1.07 14.01
C LEU A 219 -13.63 -1.10 13.57
N PRO A 220 -13.97 -0.73 12.32
CA PRO A 220 -15.34 -0.80 11.82
C PRO A 220 -15.81 -2.25 11.77
N VAL A 221 -16.95 -2.57 12.39
CA VAL A 221 -17.54 -3.93 12.39
C VAL A 221 -18.79 -4.03 11.52
N GLN A 222 -19.41 -2.91 11.22
CA GLN A 222 -20.53 -2.86 10.30
C GLN A 222 -20.52 -1.55 9.52
N LEU A 223 -20.76 -1.63 8.22
CA LEU A 223 -21.06 -0.50 7.36
C LEU A 223 -22.48 -0.67 6.81
N SER A 224 -23.28 0.38 6.87
CA SER A 224 -24.61 0.40 6.26
C SER A 224 -24.69 1.56 5.27
N GLU A 225 -25.08 1.26 4.03
CA GLU A 225 -25.26 2.22 2.94
C GLU A 225 -26.61 1.99 2.27
N GLY A 226 -27.56 2.86 2.51
CA GLY A 226 -28.94 2.66 2.08
C GLY A 226 -29.51 1.36 2.64
N ASN A 227 -29.89 0.42 1.78
CA ASN A 227 -30.43 -0.91 2.16
C ASN A 227 -29.36 -2.02 2.22
N LYS A 228 -28.08 -1.67 2.03
CA LYS A 228 -26.98 -2.63 2.09
C LYS A 228 -26.32 -2.58 3.46
N VAL A 229 -26.02 -3.75 4.02
CA VAL A 229 -25.31 -3.90 5.29
C VAL A 229 -24.13 -4.83 5.06
N TYR A 230 -22.94 -4.36 5.43
CA TYR A 230 -21.70 -5.12 5.37
C TYR A 230 -21.22 -5.39 6.79
N THR A 231 -20.94 -6.63 7.12
CA THR A 231 -20.31 -7.02 8.38
C THR A 231 -18.85 -7.33 8.14
N LEU A 232 -17.98 -6.78 8.97
CA LEU A 232 -16.53 -6.91 8.88
C LEU A 232 -16.04 -7.81 10.03
N THR A 233 -15.30 -8.84 9.68
CA THR A 233 -14.63 -9.74 10.63
C THR A 233 -13.14 -9.62 10.43
N TYR A 234 -12.41 -9.46 11.52
CA TYR A 234 -10.95 -9.27 11.51
C TYR A 234 -10.24 -10.54 11.93
N ASN A 235 -9.06 -10.79 11.33
CA ASN A 235 -8.16 -11.84 11.80
C ASN A 235 -7.48 -11.44 13.13
N GLY A 236 -6.63 -12.32 13.68
CA GLY A 236 -5.93 -12.07 14.93
C GLY A 236 -4.94 -10.89 14.89
N GLU A 237 -4.59 -10.38 13.71
CA GLU A 237 -3.71 -9.23 13.47
C GLU A 237 -4.49 -7.94 13.19
N ASN A 238 -5.84 -7.95 13.30
CA ASN A 238 -6.74 -6.84 12.99
C ASN A 238 -6.68 -6.37 11.51
N SER A 239 -6.52 -7.29 10.58
CA SER A 239 -6.47 -7.06 9.13
C SER A 239 -7.54 -7.84 8.37
#